data_3544070d41f19431c01959e0de009779
#
_entry.id   3544070d41f19431c01959e0de009779
#
_cell.length_a   1.000
_cell.length_b   1.000
_cell.length_c   1.000
_cell.angle_alpha   90.00
_cell.angle_beta   90.00
_cell.angle_gamma   90.00
#
_symmetry.space_group_name_H-M   'P 1'
#
loop_
_entity.id
_entity.type
_entity.pdbx_description
1 polymer ?
#
loop_
_entity_poly.entity_id
_entity_poly.type
_entity_poly.pdbx_seq_one_letter_code
_entity_poly.pdbx_strand_id
1 'polypeptide(L)'
;PETAEPDADLIAEAVACAEAADQVIVMVGLPALFEAEGFDRGHLRQPAQLDALVAAVAKANPACAVVLSNGAPIEMPWIDTVPAVLEIYLAGQAGAGALCDLVFGEVSPSGKLAETFPLALNDCPAQENFATHPRQIVYREGLNVGYRHFVTHEAPVLFPFGHGLSYTTFAYSNLRVSGDTSAYGLNLEVRVDITNSGPCAGAEIVQLYVRDVEASVYRPDRELKAFRKLYLGAGETATCTLVLDRRSFAFFDI
;
A
#
# COMPACT_ATOMS: atom_id res chain seq x y z
N PRO A 1 21.62 -16.82 3.96
CA PRO A 1 21.93 -16.90 2.55
C PRO A 1 20.66 -16.98 1.71
N GLU A 2 20.60 -16.20 0.63
CA GLU A 2 19.48 -16.15 -0.33
C GLU A 2 19.11 -17.52 -0.91
N THR A 3 20.03 -18.47 -0.86
CA THR A 3 19.94 -19.81 -1.47
C THR A 3 19.67 -20.93 -0.47
N ALA A 4 19.27 -20.62 0.77
CA ALA A 4 18.93 -21.65 1.70
C ALA A 4 17.63 -22.34 1.25
N GLU A 5 17.71 -23.65 0.99
CA GLU A 5 16.53 -24.46 0.71
C GLU A 5 15.60 -24.44 1.93
N PRO A 6 14.27 -24.50 1.71
CA PRO A 6 13.31 -24.58 2.80
C PRO A 6 13.58 -25.79 3.70
N ASP A 7 13.61 -25.57 5.00
CA ASP A 7 13.76 -26.64 5.98
C ASP A 7 12.43 -27.42 6.13
N ALA A 8 12.40 -28.62 5.61
CA ALA A 8 11.19 -29.45 5.56
C ALA A 8 10.68 -29.84 6.95
N ASP A 9 11.58 -30.04 7.93
CA ASP A 9 11.21 -30.43 9.29
C ASP A 9 10.56 -29.27 10.03
N LEU A 10 11.12 -28.06 9.91
CA LEU A 10 10.54 -26.84 10.49
C LEU A 10 9.19 -26.48 9.85
N ILE A 11 9.06 -26.65 8.54
CA ILE A 11 7.76 -26.44 7.86
C ILE A 11 6.74 -27.48 8.33
N ALA A 12 7.12 -28.75 8.49
CA ALA A 12 6.22 -29.79 8.98
C ALA A 12 5.75 -29.51 10.43
N GLU A 13 6.64 -29.01 11.29
CA GLU A 13 6.29 -28.57 12.64
C GLU A 13 5.26 -27.43 12.61
N ALA A 14 5.49 -26.40 11.79
CA ALA A 14 4.57 -25.29 11.63
C ALA A 14 3.21 -25.73 11.08
N VAL A 15 3.18 -26.64 10.13
CA VAL A 15 1.95 -27.26 9.59
C VAL A 15 1.18 -27.98 10.69
N ALA A 16 1.85 -28.83 11.49
CA ALA A 16 1.20 -29.54 12.59
C ALA A 16 0.60 -28.58 13.64
N CYS A 17 1.29 -27.48 13.95
CA CYS A 17 0.75 -26.43 14.81
C CYS A 17 -0.48 -25.75 14.19
N ALA A 18 -0.44 -25.48 12.89
CA ALA A 18 -1.53 -24.84 12.18
C ALA A 18 -2.79 -25.73 12.10
N GLU A 19 -2.61 -27.05 11.86
CA GLU A 19 -3.72 -28.02 11.84
C GLU A 19 -4.40 -28.16 13.21
N ALA A 20 -3.66 -27.94 14.29
CA ALA A 20 -4.18 -28.03 15.66
C ALA A 20 -4.84 -26.72 16.17
N ALA A 21 -4.77 -25.64 15.41
CA ALA A 21 -5.27 -24.32 15.81
C ALA A 21 -6.59 -23.98 15.13
N ASP A 22 -7.48 -23.25 15.82
CA ASP A 22 -8.72 -22.71 15.23
C ASP A 22 -8.44 -21.57 14.27
N GLN A 23 -7.42 -20.75 14.55
CA GLN A 23 -6.97 -19.63 13.73
C GLN A 23 -5.45 -19.52 13.76
N VAL A 24 -4.86 -19.09 12.67
CA VAL A 24 -3.41 -19.01 12.53
C VAL A 24 -2.99 -17.61 12.09
N ILE A 25 -1.95 -17.10 12.72
CA ILE A 25 -1.26 -15.88 12.28
C ILE A 25 0.16 -16.26 11.91
N VAL A 26 0.53 -16.07 10.66
CA VAL A 26 1.89 -16.27 10.16
C VAL A 26 2.58 -14.92 10.10
N MET A 27 3.59 -14.72 10.93
CA MET A 27 4.41 -13.50 10.89
C MET A 27 5.65 -13.75 10.05
N VAL A 28 5.81 -12.97 9.00
CA VAL A 28 6.98 -12.99 8.13
C VAL A 28 7.53 -11.58 7.93
N GLY A 29 8.81 -11.48 7.66
CA GLY A 29 9.47 -10.20 7.45
C GLY A 29 10.86 -10.37 6.86
N LEU A 30 11.39 -9.30 6.30
CA LEU A 30 12.72 -9.33 5.71
C LEU A 30 13.79 -9.22 6.80
N PRO A 31 14.71 -10.19 6.90
CA PRO A 31 15.86 -10.07 7.78
C PRO A 31 16.85 -9.02 7.25
N ALA A 32 17.69 -8.48 8.13
CA ALA A 32 18.67 -7.43 7.81
C ALA A 32 19.65 -7.79 6.68
N LEU A 33 19.80 -9.07 6.34
CA LEU A 33 20.59 -9.52 5.19
C LEU A 33 19.89 -9.26 3.85
N PHE A 34 18.58 -9.06 3.86
CA PHE A 34 17.78 -8.78 2.66
C PHE A 34 17.41 -7.32 2.53
N GLU A 35 17.32 -6.60 3.65
CA GLU A 35 16.90 -5.21 3.68
C GLU A 35 17.73 -4.44 4.70
N ALA A 36 18.61 -3.56 4.23
CA ALA A 36 19.43 -2.68 5.05
C ALA A 36 19.84 -1.44 4.26
N GLU A 37 20.18 -0.35 4.97
CA GLU A 37 20.61 0.91 4.35
C GLU A 37 21.90 0.76 3.53
N GLY A 38 22.75 -0.20 3.88
CA GLY A 38 24.10 -0.35 3.31
C GLY A 38 24.17 -1.01 1.94
N PHE A 39 23.07 -1.50 1.38
CA PHE A 39 23.04 -2.15 0.07
C PHE A 39 21.65 -2.10 -0.57
N ASP A 40 21.62 -2.20 -1.90
CA ASP A 40 20.40 -2.24 -2.69
C ASP A 40 19.90 -3.68 -2.86
N ARG A 41 18.59 -3.86 -2.87
CA ARG A 41 17.96 -5.14 -3.16
C ARG A 41 18.02 -5.44 -4.66
N GLY A 42 18.46 -6.64 -5.02
CA GLY A 42 18.48 -7.11 -6.41
C GLY A 42 17.14 -7.66 -6.91
N HIS A 43 16.16 -7.87 -6.03
CA HIS A 43 14.81 -8.36 -6.33
C HIS A 43 13.85 -8.06 -5.17
N LEU A 44 12.55 -8.19 -5.42
CA LEU A 44 11.50 -8.01 -4.39
C LEU A 44 11.09 -9.32 -3.69
N ARG A 45 11.74 -10.44 -3.99
CA ARG A 45 11.40 -11.73 -3.37
C ARG A 45 11.80 -11.78 -1.91
N GLN A 46 10.99 -12.47 -1.14
CA GLN A 46 11.35 -12.93 0.21
C GLN A 46 12.32 -14.12 0.14
N PRO A 47 12.97 -14.50 1.26
CA PRO A 47 13.61 -15.81 1.38
C PRO A 47 12.63 -16.94 0.99
N ALA A 48 13.07 -17.85 0.13
CA ALA A 48 12.21 -18.95 -0.38
C ALA A 48 11.58 -19.79 0.74
N GLN A 49 12.26 -19.92 1.87
CA GLN A 49 11.73 -20.61 3.05
C GLN A 49 10.50 -19.91 3.65
N LEU A 50 10.39 -18.58 3.58
CA LEU A 50 9.23 -17.84 4.08
C LEU A 50 8.03 -18.01 3.15
N ASP A 51 8.25 -17.96 1.85
CA ASP A 51 7.19 -18.23 0.88
C ASP A 51 6.68 -19.68 1.01
N ALA A 52 7.58 -20.64 1.18
CA ALA A 52 7.22 -22.04 1.40
C ALA A 52 6.45 -22.25 2.72
N LEU A 53 6.86 -21.57 3.79
CA LEU A 53 6.16 -21.61 5.07
C LEU A 53 4.74 -21.08 4.93
N VAL A 54 4.56 -19.89 4.36
CA VAL A 54 3.24 -19.28 4.18
C VAL A 54 2.34 -20.20 3.34
N ALA A 55 2.84 -20.70 2.21
CA ALA A 55 2.07 -21.58 1.34
C ALA A 55 1.66 -22.89 2.03
N ALA A 56 2.55 -23.50 2.81
CA ALA A 56 2.27 -24.74 3.53
C ALA A 56 1.24 -24.53 4.65
N VAL A 57 1.39 -23.47 5.44
CA VAL A 57 0.47 -23.14 6.54
C VAL A 57 -0.92 -22.77 6.00
N ALA A 58 -1.00 -21.91 4.98
CA ALA A 58 -2.27 -21.53 4.36
C ALA A 58 -3.03 -22.75 3.78
N LYS A 59 -2.30 -23.73 3.26
CA LYS A 59 -2.88 -24.99 2.79
C LYS A 59 -3.40 -25.85 3.94
N ALA A 60 -2.70 -25.88 5.06
CA ALA A 60 -3.05 -26.68 6.24
C ALA A 60 -4.24 -26.09 7.01
N ASN A 61 -4.30 -24.76 7.12
CA ASN A 61 -5.38 -24.07 7.81
C ASN A 61 -5.87 -22.85 7.01
N PRO A 62 -7.05 -22.91 6.39
CA PRO A 62 -7.60 -21.79 5.62
C PRO A 62 -8.02 -20.59 6.49
N ALA A 63 -8.13 -20.72 7.81
CA ALA A 63 -8.35 -19.61 8.74
C ALA A 63 -7.01 -18.96 9.15
N CYS A 64 -6.18 -18.63 8.17
CA CYS A 64 -4.86 -18.08 8.38
C CYS A 64 -4.81 -16.62 7.90
N ALA A 65 -4.09 -15.79 8.66
CA ALA A 65 -3.74 -14.42 8.27
C ALA A 65 -2.21 -14.27 8.24
N VAL A 66 -1.70 -13.55 7.26
CA VAL A 66 -0.27 -13.23 7.17
C VAL A 66 -0.02 -11.82 7.64
N VAL A 67 0.93 -11.64 8.51
CA VAL A 67 1.44 -10.32 8.95
C VAL A 67 2.82 -10.13 8.35
N LEU A 68 2.96 -9.06 7.57
CA LEU A 68 4.20 -8.69 6.91
C LEU A 68 4.91 -7.57 7.67
N SER A 69 6.22 -7.74 7.90
CA SER A 69 7.10 -6.71 8.46
C SER A 69 8.30 -6.52 7.55
N ASN A 70 8.22 -5.56 6.65
CA ASN A 70 9.22 -5.21 5.66
C ASN A 70 9.22 -3.70 5.42
N GLY A 71 10.34 -3.12 5.02
CA GLY A 71 10.46 -1.68 4.79
C GLY A 71 10.11 -1.26 3.36
N ALA A 72 10.01 -2.23 2.42
CA ALA A 72 9.73 -2.00 1.02
C ALA A 72 8.85 -3.11 0.45
N PRO A 73 8.20 -2.94 -0.72
CA PRO A 73 7.36 -3.96 -1.35
C PRO A 73 8.06 -5.30 -1.51
N ILE A 74 7.26 -6.36 -1.44
CA ILE A 74 7.70 -7.74 -1.69
C ILE A 74 6.79 -8.42 -2.69
N GLU A 75 7.34 -9.39 -3.41
CA GLU A 75 6.56 -10.34 -4.20
C GLU A 75 5.83 -11.31 -3.25
N MET A 76 4.55 -11.61 -3.56
CA MET A 76 3.71 -12.49 -2.75
C MET A 76 3.12 -13.61 -3.62
N PRO A 77 3.90 -14.64 -3.98
CA PRO A 77 3.41 -15.71 -4.88
C PRO A 77 2.25 -16.51 -4.31
N TRP A 78 2.03 -16.42 -3.01
CA TRP A 78 0.99 -17.10 -2.26
C TRP A 78 -0.28 -16.27 -2.03
N ILE A 79 -0.35 -15.04 -2.54
CA ILE A 79 -1.41 -14.06 -2.20
C ILE A 79 -2.83 -14.60 -2.42
N ASP A 80 -3.06 -15.34 -3.50
CA ASP A 80 -4.37 -15.90 -3.83
C ASP A 80 -4.79 -17.08 -2.94
N THR A 81 -3.89 -17.59 -2.10
CA THR A 81 -4.16 -18.70 -1.18
C THR A 81 -4.39 -18.27 0.26
N VAL A 82 -4.18 -16.99 0.56
CA VAL A 82 -4.28 -16.44 1.92
C VAL A 82 -5.48 -15.51 2.01
N PRO A 83 -6.41 -15.73 2.95
CA PRO A 83 -7.63 -14.91 3.06
C PRO A 83 -7.40 -13.49 3.58
N ALA A 84 -6.31 -13.25 4.32
CA ALA A 84 -5.99 -11.95 4.88
C ALA A 84 -4.48 -11.69 4.98
N VAL A 85 -4.09 -10.47 4.64
CA VAL A 85 -2.71 -9.97 4.79
C VAL A 85 -2.74 -8.63 5.49
N LEU A 86 -1.91 -8.46 6.50
CA LEU A 86 -1.71 -7.21 7.21
C LEU A 86 -0.25 -6.75 7.01
N GLU A 87 -0.07 -5.65 6.29
CA GLU A 87 1.22 -5.00 6.12
C GLU A 87 1.44 -4.01 7.26
N ILE A 88 2.44 -4.25 8.11
CA ILE A 88 2.76 -3.37 9.24
C ILE A 88 4.04 -2.57 9.04
N TYR A 89 4.74 -2.77 7.93
CA TYR A 89 6.03 -2.15 7.66
C TYR A 89 7.01 -2.32 8.84
N LEU A 90 7.82 -1.32 9.10
CA LEU A 90 8.73 -1.26 10.25
C LEU A 90 8.02 -0.52 11.40
N ALA A 91 7.18 -1.25 12.13
CA ALA A 91 6.18 -0.69 13.04
C ALA A 91 6.73 0.06 14.29
N GLY A 92 8.03 0.00 14.55
CA GLY A 92 8.68 0.72 15.66
C GLY A 92 8.32 0.20 17.05
N GLN A 93 8.53 1.04 18.07
CA GLN A 93 8.45 0.64 19.47
C GLN A 93 7.06 0.15 19.90
N ALA A 94 5.99 0.77 19.42
CA ALA A 94 4.61 0.42 19.79
C ALA A 94 3.97 -0.64 18.87
N GLY A 95 4.71 -1.17 17.89
CA GLY A 95 4.19 -2.03 16.83
C GLY A 95 3.50 -3.30 17.34
N ALA A 96 4.06 -3.96 18.34
CA ALA A 96 3.46 -5.18 18.88
C ALA A 96 2.09 -4.93 19.53
N GLY A 97 1.94 -3.85 20.29
CA GLY A 97 0.65 -3.45 20.88
C GLY A 97 -0.37 -3.11 19.80
N ALA A 98 0.01 -2.28 18.82
CA ALA A 98 -0.84 -1.92 17.71
C ALA A 98 -1.28 -3.14 16.87
N LEU A 99 -0.37 -4.10 16.65
CA LEU A 99 -0.71 -5.34 15.96
C LEU A 99 -1.76 -6.15 16.75
N CYS A 100 -1.61 -6.27 18.06
CA CYS A 100 -2.61 -6.94 18.89
C CYS A 100 -3.97 -6.25 18.80
N ASP A 101 -4.03 -4.92 18.90
CA ASP A 101 -5.28 -4.16 18.78
C ASP A 101 -5.99 -4.41 17.43
N LEU A 102 -5.22 -4.50 16.34
CA LEU A 102 -5.75 -4.82 15.01
C LEU A 102 -6.24 -6.27 14.94
N VAL A 103 -5.41 -7.23 15.33
CA VAL A 103 -5.71 -8.67 15.19
C VAL A 103 -6.90 -9.08 16.03
N PHE A 104 -7.04 -8.53 17.24
CA PHE A 104 -8.17 -8.80 18.13
C PHE A 104 -9.39 -7.91 17.86
N GLY A 105 -9.30 -6.99 16.88
CA GLY A 105 -10.43 -6.16 16.46
C GLY A 105 -10.79 -5.01 17.39
N GLU A 106 -9.91 -4.66 18.33
CA GLU A 106 -10.08 -3.47 19.18
C GLU A 106 -10.01 -2.19 18.35
N VAL A 107 -9.21 -2.21 17.28
CA VAL A 107 -9.08 -1.11 16.32
C VAL A 107 -9.23 -1.65 14.90
N SER A 108 -10.01 -0.98 14.07
CA SER A 108 -10.10 -1.31 12.63
C SER A 108 -8.88 -0.76 11.88
N PRO A 109 -8.25 -1.57 10.99
CA PRO A 109 -7.17 -1.08 10.15
C PRO A 109 -7.65 0.09 9.27
N SER A 110 -6.80 1.08 9.14
CA SER A 110 -7.13 2.32 8.41
C SER A 110 -5.96 2.90 7.62
N GLY A 111 -4.81 2.24 7.67
CA GLY A 111 -3.66 2.61 6.86
C GLY A 111 -3.91 2.39 5.38
N LYS A 112 -3.28 3.21 4.55
CA LYS A 112 -3.25 3.05 3.10
C LYS A 112 -1.79 2.95 2.67
N LEU A 113 -1.51 2.09 1.68
CA LEU A 113 -0.15 1.93 1.15
C LEU A 113 0.37 3.28 0.63
N ALA A 114 1.55 3.67 1.11
CA ALA A 114 2.24 4.89 0.69
C ALA A 114 3.08 4.68 -0.58
N GLU A 115 3.05 3.48 -1.12
CA GLU A 115 3.73 3.07 -2.35
C GLU A 115 2.91 2.01 -3.09
N THR A 116 3.22 1.82 -4.37
CA THR A 116 2.66 0.73 -5.16
C THR A 116 3.44 -0.54 -4.90
N PHE A 117 2.75 -1.65 -4.69
CA PHE A 117 3.34 -2.99 -4.71
C PHE A 117 3.31 -3.52 -6.14
N PRO A 118 4.43 -3.52 -6.87
CA PRO A 118 4.50 -4.07 -8.23
C PRO A 118 4.43 -5.60 -8.19
N LEU A 119 4.24 -6.23 -9.34
CA LEU A 119 4.30 -7.69 -9.46
C LEU A 119 5.74 -8.20 -9.34
N ALA A 120 6.71 -7.44 -9.88
CA ALA A 120 8.14 -7.72 -9.81
C ALA A 120 8.97 -6.43 -9.87
N LEU A 121 10.24 -6.51 -9.49
CA LEU A 121 11.17 -5.38 -9.53
C LEU A 121 11.30 -4.78 -10.93
N ASN A 122 11.25 -5.60 -11.97
CA ASN A 122 11.36 -5.14 -13.36
C ASN A 122 10.19 -4.24 -13.82
N ASP A 123 9.07 -4.23 -13.07
CA ASP A 123 7.94 -3.34 -13.36
C ASP A 123 8.18 -1.92 -12.82
N CYS A 124 9.21 -1.73 -12.00
CA CYS A 124 9.55 -0.43 -11.44
C CYS A 124 10.23 0.46 -12.50
N PRO A 125 9.77 1.70 -12.71
CA PRO A 125 10.28 2.56 -13.79
C PRO A 125 11.75 2.93 -13.67
N ALA A 126 12.31 2.93 -12.45
CA ALA A 126 13.70 3.23 -12.20
C ALA A 126 14.65 2.05 -12.44
N GLN A 127 14.14 0.81 -12.48
CA GLN A 127 14.97 -0.41 -12.48
C GLN A 127 16.00 -0.46 -13.62
N GLU A 128 15.61 -0.06 -14.83
CA GLU A 128 16.51 -0.07 -15.98
C GLU A 128 17.67 0.93 -15.88
N ASN A 129 17.53 1.94 -15.03
CA ASN A 129 18.46 3.07 -14.94
C ASN A 129 19.16 3.17 -13.58
N PHE A 130 18.65 2.47 -12.58
CA PHE A 130 19.20 2.49 -11.23
C PHE A 130 20.54 1.74 -11.21
N ALA A 131 21.57 2.39 -10.71
CA ALA A 131 22.92 1.85 -10.55
C ALA A 131 23.56 1.24 -11.82
N THR A 132 23.05 1.52 -13.02
CA THR A 132 23.59 1.01 -14.29
C THR A 132 24.93 1.64 -14.65
N HIS A 133 25.26 2.78 -14.07
CA HIS A 133 26.53 3.48 -14.28
C HIS A 133 27.16 3.91 -12.95
N PRO A 134 28.45 3.60 -12.69
CA PRO A 134 29.08 3.78 -11.37
C PRO A 134 29.22 5.24 -10.91
N ARG A 135 29.02 6.21 -11.79
CA ARG A 135 29.20 7.64 -11.50
C ARG A 135 28.00 8.50 -11.87
N GLN A 136 26.93 7.92 -12.38
CA GLN A 136 25.81 8.68 -12.89
C GLN A 136 24.51 7.90 -12.72
N ILE A 137 23.53 8.53 -12.08
CA ILE A 137 22.15 8.00 -11.99
C ILE A 137 21.28 8.90 -12.86
N VAL A 138 20.53 8.29 -13.77
CA VAL A 138 19.65 9.00 -14.71
C VAL A 138 18.20 8.70 -14.33
N TYR A 139 17.47 9.74 -13.93
CA TYR A 139 16.04 9.66 -13.60
C TYR A 139 15.19 9.73 -14.87
N ARG A 140 15.21 8.67 -15.66
CA ARG A 140 14.50 8.61 -16.96
C ARG A 140 13.00 8.58 -16.83
N GLU A 141 12.49 8.13 -15.71
CA GLU A 141 11.06 8.14 -15.40
C GLU A 141 10.45 9.56 -15.38
N GLY A 142 11.28 10.60 -15.20
CA GLY A 142 10.85 11.99 -15.21
C GLY A 142 9.75 12.24 -14.18
N LEU A 143 8.55 12.65 -14.63
CA LEU A 143 7.39 12.86 -13.76
C LEU A 143 6.69 11.56 -13.32
N ASN A 144 6.99 10.44 -13.96
CA ASN A 144 6.37 9.15 -13.69
C ASN A 144 7.04 8.39 -12.53
N VAL A 145 7.20 9.06 -11.40
CA VAL A 145 7.76 8.45 -10.18
C VAL A 145 6.65 7.72 -9.43
N GLY A 146 6.94 6.50 -8.98
CA GLY A 146 6.05 5.70 -8.14
C GLY A 146 4.68 5.43 -8.82
N TYR A 147 3.59 5.65 -8.09
CA TYR A 147 2.23 5.36 -8.56
C TYR A 147 1.87 6.07 -9.88
N ARG A 148 2.47 7.24 -10.17
CA ARG A 148 2.23 7.98 -11.41
C ARG A 148 2.60 7.16 -12.64
N HIS A 149 3.69 6.39 -12.57
CA HIS A 149 4.06 5.46 -13.63
C HIS A 149 2.97 4.41 -13.86
N PHE A 150 2.61 3.67 -12.83
CA PHE A 150 1.67 2.56 -12.94
C PHE A 150 0.29 3.02 -13.43
N VAL A 151 -0.18 4.16 -12.92
CA VAL A 151 -1.47 4.71 -13.32
C VAL A 151 -1.45 5.27 -14.74
N THR A 152 -0.39 5.99 -15.13
CA THR A 152 -0.28 6.61 -16.47
C THR A 152 -0.13 5.59 -17.59
N HIS A 153 0.56 4.48 -17.31
CA HIS A 153 0.79 3.40 -18.28
C HIS A 153 -0.20 2.23 -18.15
N GLU A 154 -1.18 2.36 -17.23
CA GLU A 154 -2.14 1.28 -16.93
C GLU A 154 -1.44 -0.05 -16.63
N ALA A 155 -0.25 0.03 -16.01
CA ALA A 155 0.56 -1.13 -15.72
C ALA A 155 -0.05 -1.96 -14.58
N PRO A 156 -0.07 -3.30 -14.70
CA PRO A 156 -0.59 -4.17 -13.65
C PRO A 156 0.24 -4.06 -12.38
N VAL A 157 -0.43 -4.14 -11.24
CA VAL A 157 0.21 -4.07 -9.92
C VAL A 157 -0.42 -5.09 -8.98
N LEU A 158 0.30 -5.52 -7.97
CA LEU A 158 -0.24 -6.36 -6.92
C LEU A 158 -1.22 -5.56 -6.04
N PHE A 159 -0.76 -4.41 -5.54
CA PHE A 159 -1.59 -3.44 -4.83
C PHE A 159 -1.21 -2.02 -5.25
N PRO A 160 -2.19 -1.17 -5.58
CA PRO A 160 -1.90 0.21 -5.97
C PRO A 160 -1.55 1.08 -4.75
N PHE A 161 -0.82 2.15 -4.97
CA PHE A 161 -0.69 3.26 -4.02
C PHE A 161 -2.07 3.70 -3.51
N GLY A 162 -2.17 3.92 -2.22
CA GLY A 162 -3.42 4.31 -1.58
C GLY A 162 -4.38 3.15 -1.28
N HIS A 163 -4.02 1.90 -1.61
CA HIS A 163 -4.80 0.71 -1.24
C HIS A 163 -4.75 0.46 0.26
N GLY A 164 -5.86 -0.04 0.80
CA GLY A 164 -5.96 -0.52 2.17
C GLY A 164 -7.42 -0.76 2.53
N LEU A 165 -7.67 -1.93 3.12
CA LEU A 165 -8.99 -2.38 3.56
C LEU A 165 -9.22 -2.01 5.04
N SER A 166 -10.45 -2.21 5.48
CA SER A 166 -10.91 -1.96 6.85
C SER A 166 -11.83 -3.11 7.28
N TYR A 167 -12.11 -3.24 8.55
CA TYR A 167 -13.15 -4.16 9.05
C TYR A 167 -14.57 -3.62 8.86
N THR A 168 -14.66 -2.39 8.35
CA THR A 168 -15.91 -1.74 7.92
C THR A 168 -15.81 -1.29 6.47
N THR A 169 -16.89 -0.76 5.93
CA THR A 169 -16.96 -0.26 4.55
C THR A 169 -17.39 1.20 4.53
N PHE A 170 -16.95 1.93 3.50
CA PHE A 170 -17.27 3.35 3.35
C PHE A 170 -17.89 3.62 1.98
N ALA A 171 -18.98 4.39 1.99
CA ALA A 171 -19.66 4.87 0.80
C ALA A 171 -19.34 6.35 0.59
N TYR A 172 -19.06 6.72 -0.66
CA TYR A 172 -18.80 8.09 -1.08
C TYR A 172 -19.99 8.63 -1.85
N SER A 173 -20.44 9.84 -1.52
CA SER A 173 -21.59 10.47 -2.15
C SER A 173 -21.47 11.98 -2.19
N ASN A 174 -22.35 12.64 -2.97
CA ASN A 174 -22.51 14.09 -2.97
C ASN A 174 -21.21 14.87 -3.19
N LEU A 175 -20.39 14.45 -4.17
CA LEU A 175 -19.19 15.21 -4.56
C LEU A 175 -19.60 16.59 -5.09
N ARG A 176 -19.05 17.64 -4.50
CA ARG A 176 -19.29 19.04 -4.88
C ARG A 176 -17.96 19.78 -4.97
N VAL A 177 -17.84 20.62 -5.97
CA VAL A 177 -16.69 21.51 -6.13
C VAL A 177 -17.20 22.94 -6.22
N SER A 178 -16.63 23.84 -5.44
CA SER A 178 -16.99 25.26 -5.41
C SER A 178 -15.73 26.09 -5.15
N GLY A 179 -15.81 27.38 -5.44
CA GLY A 179 -14.72 28.32 -5.16
C GLY A 179 -14.37 29.20 -6.34
N ASP A 180 -13.25 29.91 -6.24
CA ASP A 180 -12.76 30.81 -7.27
C ASP A 180 -11.94 30.03 -8.32
N THR A 181 -12.35 30.15 -9.58
CA THR A 181 -11.66 29.55 -10.74
C THR A 181 -10.83 30.57 -11.53
N SER A 182 -10.73 31.80 -11.06
CA SER A 182 -9.93 32.83 -11.74
C SER A 182 -8.43 32.52 -11.67
N ALA A 183 -7.68 32.93 -12.69
CA ALA A 183 -6.25 32.60 -12.82
C ALA A 183 -5.39 33.11 -11.63
N TYR A 184 -5.83 34.15 -10.95
CA TYR A 184 -5.09 34.74 -9.83
C TYR A 184 -5.61 34.34 -8.46
N GLY A 185 -6.90 33.99 -8.36
CA GLY A 185 -7.57 33.66 -7.11
C GLY A 185 -7.91 32.15 -6.96
N LEU A 186 -7.37 31.29 -7.83
CA LEU A 186 -7.73 29.87 -7.87
C LEU A 186 -7.65 29.22 -6.49
N ASN A 187 -8.81 28.92 -5.95
CA ASN A 187 -8.99 28.28 -4.66
C ASN A 187 -10.30 27.50 -4.69
N LEU A 188 -10.19 26.19 -4.82
CA LEU A 188 -11.34 25.29 -4.91
C LEU A 188 -11.54 24.54 -3.60
N GLU A 189 -12.76 24.52 -3.15
CA GLU A 189 -13.20 23.64 -2.08
C GLU A 189 -13.91 22.42 -2.68
N VAL A 190 -13.37 21.24 -2.38
CA VAL A 190 -13.93 19.96 -2.77
C VAL A 190 -14.57 19.30 -1.55
N ARG A 191 -15.87 19.06 -1.60
CA ARG A 191 -16.61 18.39 -0.54
C ARG A 191 -17.17 17.06 -1.02
N VAL A 192 -17.08 16.05 -0.18
CA VAL A 192 -17.66 14.73 -0.40
C VAL A 192 -18.19 14.19 0.91
N ASP A 193 -19.35 13.55 0.87
CA ASP A 193 -19.93 12.93 2.06
C ASP A 193 -19.44 11.48 2.12
N ILE A 194 -18.90 11.08 3.28
CA ILE A 194 -18.41 9.74 3.56
C ILE A 194 -19.32 9.12 4.62
N THR A 195 -19.93 7.99 4.29
CA THR A 195 -20.73 7.22 5.20
C THR A 195 -20.03 5.91 5.55
N ASN A 196 -19.86 5.63 6.82
CA ASN A 196 -19.49 4.29 7.27
C ASN A 196 -20.70 3.37 7.11
N SER A 197 -20.72 2.57 6.05
CA SER A 197 -21.83 1.67 5.70
C SER A 197 -21.67 0.27 6.28
N GLY A 198 -20.59 0.00 7.02
CA GLY A 198 -20.33 -1.31 7.61
C GLY A 198 -20.69 -1.41 9.09
N PRO A 199 -20.36 -2.54 9.72
CA PRO A 199 -20.90 -2.91 11.03
C PRO A 199 -20.17 -2.32 12.24
N CYS A 200 -18.97 -1.78 12.08
CA CYS A 200 -18.15 -1.28 13.19
C CYS A 200 -17.56 0.10 12.92
N ALA A 201 -17.09 0.76 13.96
CA ALA A 201 -16.35 2.01 13.83
C ALA A 201 -15.04 1.80 13.07
N GLY A 202 -14.65 2.79 12.28
CA GLY A 202 -13.42 2.75 11.52
C GLY A 202 -13.01 4.12 11.01
N ALA A 203 -11.86 4.17 10.34
CA ALA A 203 -11.40 5.39 9.73
C ALA A 203 -11.10 5.19 8.25
N GLU A 204 -11.48 6.18 7.43
CA GLU A 204 -11.19 6.23 6.01
C GLU A 204 -10.22 7.36 5.70
N ILE A 205 -9.30 7.12 4.76
CA ILE A 205 -8.43 8.15 4.20
C ILE A 205 -8.96 8.55 2.83
N VAL A 206 -9.67 9.68 2.81
CA VAL A 206 -10.17 10.28 1.58
C VAL A 206 -9.00 10.88 0.80
N GLN A 207 -8.80 10.44 -0.43
CA GLN A 207 -7.70 10.88 -1.30
C GLN A 207 -8.27 11.66 -2.48
N LEU A 208 -7.72 12.84 -2.74
CA LEU A 208 -8.14 13.72 -3.83
C LEU A 208 -7.02 13.80 -4.87
N TYR A 209 -7.32 13.31 -6.05
CA TYR A 209 -6.44 13.34 -7.22
C TYR A 209 -6.94 14.37 -8.23
N VAL A 210 -6.01 15.03 -8.88
CA VAL A 210 -6.28 15.96 -9.99
C VAL A 210 -5.69 15.39 -11.27
N ARG A 211 -6.49 15.42 -12.33
CA ARG A 211 -6.10 15.07 -13.70
C ARG A 211 -6.22 16.31 -14.58
N ASP A 212 -5.20 16.57 -15.39
CA ASP A 212 -5.26 17.53 -16.48
C ASP A 212 -5.66 16.80 -17.76
N VAL A 213 -6.90 17.04 -18.21
CA VAL A 213 -7.50 16.30 -19.32
C VAL A 213 -6.92 16.70 -20.68
N GLU A 214 -6.51 17.97 -20.82
CA GLU A 214 -5.96 18.57 -22.04
C GLU A 214 -4.65 19.29 -21.76
N ALA A 215 -3.67 18.55 -21.23
CA ALA A 215 -2.39 19.14 -20.83
C ALA A 215 -1.59 19.64 -22.05
N SER A 216 -1.06 20.86 -21.95
CA SER A 216 -0.20 21.46 -22.97
C SER A 216 1.20 20.84 -23.04
N VAL A 217 1.60 20.14 -21.98
CA VAL A 217 2.87 19.39 -21.85
C VAL A 217 2.58 18.03 -21.28
N TYR A 218 3.54 17.11 -21.40
CA TYR A 218 3.38 15.78 -20.81
C TYR A 218 3.13 15.84 -19.30
N ARG A 219 2.07 15.19 -18.83
CA ARG A 219 1.70 15.07 -17.41
C ARG A 219 1.33 13.62 -17.07
N PRO A 220 1.56 13.18 -15.84
CA PRO A 220 0.97 11.94 -15.35
C PRO A 220 -0.56 11.97 -15.43
N ASP A 221 -1.19 10.81 -15.58
CA ASP A 221 -2.66 10.71 -15.67
C ASP A 221 -3.36 11.45 -14.51
N ARG A 222 -2.86 11.25 -13.29
CA ARG A 222 -3.40 11.93 -12.11
C ARG A 222 -2.35 12.07 -11.01
N GLU A 223 -2.53 13.09 -10.19
CA GLU A 223 -1.63 13.40 -9.09
C GLU A 223 -2.42 13.61 -7.79
N LEU A 224 -1.98 12.97 -6.71
CA LEU A 224 -2.53 13.20 -5.37
C LEU A 224 -2.22 14.64 -4.93
N LYS A 225 -3.27 15.42 -4.62
CA LYS A 225 -3.13 16.83 -4.24
C LYS A 225 -3.56 17.09 -2.80
N ALA A 226 -4.47 16.27 -2.28
CA ALA A 226 -4.90 16.38 -0.89
C ALA A 226 -5.39 15.03 -0.36
N PHE A 227 -5.33 14.84 0.93
CA PHE A 227 -5.96 13.72 1.62
C PHE A 227 -6.38 14.11 3.04
N ARG A 228 -7.35 13.37 3.57
CA ARG A 228 -7.82 13.57 4.95
C ARG A 228 -8.32 12.26 5.54
N LYS A 229 -7.92 11.98 6.77
CA LYS A 229 -8.42 10.86 7.56
C LYS A 229 -9.65 11.29 8.34
N LEU A 230 -10.73 10.50 8.25
CA LEU A 230 -11.98 10.66 8.99
C LEU A 230 -12.24 9.42 9.83
N TYR A 231 -12.65 9.62 11.07
CA TYR A 231 -13.10 8.58 11.98
C TYR A 231 -14.62 8.60 12.04
N LEU A 232 -15.26 7.47 11.79
CA LEU A 232 -16.73 7.36 11.70
C LEU A 232 -17.22 6.13 12.47
N GLY A 233 -18.22 6.34 13.32
CA GLY A 233 -18.99 5.23 13.91
C GLY A 233 -19.79 4.48 12.84
N ALA A 234 -20.25 3.28 13.14
CA ALA A 234 -21.13 2.52 12.24
C ALA A 234 -22.40 3.33 11.91
N GLY A 235 -22.72 3.48 10.63
CA GLY A 235 -23.84 4.27 10.13
C GLY A 235 -23.62 5.79 10.15
N GLU A 236 -22.50 6.29 10.67
CA GLU A 236 -22.19 7.72 10.72
C GLU A 236 -21.81 8.25 9.33
N THR A 237 -22.24 9.48 9.04
CA THR A 237 -21.88 10.23 7.84
C THR A 237 -21.21 11.53 8.23
N ALA A 238 -20.09 11.85 7.59
CA ALA A 238 -19.45 13.16 7.71
C ALA A 238 -19.05 13.71 6.35
N THR A 239 -19.08 15.03 6.21
CA THR A 239 -18.58 15.71 5.01
C THR A 239 -17.07 15.93 5.13
N CYS A 240 -16.31 15.35 4.20
CA CYS A 240 -14.90 15.65 4.00
C CYS A 240 -14.77 16.91 3.15
N THR A 241 -14.04 17.89 3.65
CA THR A 241 -13.70 19.09 2.90
C THR A 241 -12.19 19.14 2.66
N LEU A 242 -11.80 19.27 1.39
CA LEU A 242 -10.42 19.40 0.94
C LEU A 242 -10.29 20.69 0.11
N VAL A 243 -9.19 21.39 0.26
CA VAL A 243 -8.94 22.67 -0.43
C VAL A 243 -7.80 22.47 -1.43
N LEU A 244 -8.01 22.95 -2.64
CA LEU A 244 -7.02 23.00 -3.72
C LEU A 244 -6.74 24.45 -4.06
N ASP A 245 -5.54 24.89 -3.79
CA ASP A 245 -5.04 26.21 -4.16
C ASP A 245 -4.44 26.23 -5.58
N ARG A 246 -3.98 27.37 -6.02
CA ARG A 246 -3.29 27.53 -7.31
C ARG A 246 -2.11 26.57 -7.46
N ARG A 247 -1.37 26.30 -6.38
CA ARG A 247 -0.20 25.39 -6.42
C ARG A 247 -0.60 23.95 -6.71
N SER A 248 -1.78 23.54 -6.30
CA SER A 248 -2.31 22.20 -6.58
C SER A 248 -2.45 21.89 -8.07
N PHE A 249 -2.59 22.93 -8.92
CA PHE A 249 -2.73 22.83 -10.37
C PHE A 249 -1.47 23.22 -11.14
N ALA A 250 -0.51 23.84 -10.43
CA ALA A 250 0.74 24.30 -11.05
C ALA A 250 1.68 23.14 -11.37
N PHE A 251 2.44 23.32 -12.44
CA PHE A 251 3.58 22.48 -12.79
C PHE A 251 4.78 23.37 -13.15
N PHE A 252 5.96 22.79 -13.14
CA PHE A 252 7.16 23.48 -13.58
C PHE A 252 7.23 23.42 -15.11
N ASP A 253 7.31 24.56 -15.74
CA ASP A 253 7.55 24.73 -17.16
C ASP A 253 8.99 25.16 -17.40
N ILE A 254 9.62 24.67 -18.48
CA ILE A 254 11.02 24.94 -18.85
C ILE A 254 11.11 25.97 -19.97
#